data_28682e6a988f1bb38bc7c2bd306efe8d
#
_entry.id   28682e6a988f1bb38bc7c2bd306efe8d
#
_cell.length_a   1.000
_cell.length_b   1.000
_cell.length_c   1.000
_cell.angle_alpha   90.00
_cell.angle_beta   90.00
_cell.angle_gamma   90.00
#
_symmetry.space_group_name_H-M   'P 1'
#
loop_
_entity.id
_entity.type
_entity.pdbx_description
1 polymer ?
#
loop_
_entity_poly.entity_id
_entity_poly.type
_entity_poly.pdbx_seq_one_letter_code
_entity_poly.pdbx_strand_id
1 'polypeptide(L)'
;MLPTRPSSPIDFEQIYRDYHKNVYNYIYGQILHREAAEDLTADVFVAVATHLGQFDPARGSLTAWIFTIARNLTQNYRLRASTRMEESRENLPDMPAVPSKTVDDSLRSPENIRAERILAKLSSEERRFLELRYVLGLSNEQIGRVTGTTAAAVSQKYHRLLAKCRKIDKDASDDAP
;
A
#
# COMPACT_ATOMS: atom_id res chain seq x y z
N MET A 1 24.72 -21.06 -28.60
CA MET A 1 23.99 -19.81 -28.82
C MET A 1 23.49 -19.35 -27.47
N LEU A 2 24.20 -18.42 -26.84
CA LEU A 2 23.87 -17.93 -25.49
C LEU A 2 22.69 -16.94 -25.60
N PRO A 3 21.68 -16.97 -24.71
CA PRO A 3 20.61 -16.00 -24.75
C PRO A 3 21.18 -14.60 -24.44
N THR A 4 20.95 -13.68 -25.36
CA THR A 4 21.30 -12.27 -25.24
C THR A 4 20.64 -11.68 -23.99
N ARG A 5 21.45 -11.33 -23.02
CA ARG A 5 21.09 -10.54 -21.84
C ARG A 5 20.48 -9.22 -22.34
N PRO A 6 19.27 -8.79 -21.90
CA PRO A 6 18.74 -7.50 -22.30
C PRO A 6 19.69 -6.40 -21.80
N SER A 7 20.08 -5.56 -22.72
CA SER A 7 21.01 -4.46 -22.54
C SER A 7 20.34 -3.30 -21.83
N SER A 8 20.54 -3.21 -20.56
CA SER A 8 20.77 -2.06 -19.67
C SER A 8 20.69 -2.59 -18.25
N PRO A 9 21.68 -2.36 -17.39
CA PRO A 9 21.53 -2.67 -15.98
C PRO A 9 20.38 -1.81 -15.48
N ILE A 10 19.36 -2.45 -14.89
CA ILE A 10 18.26 -1.76 -14.24
C ILE A 10 18.92 -0.92 -13.14
N ASP A 11 18.85 0.39 -13.31
CA ASP A 11 19.49 1.33 -12.39
C ASP A 11 18.65 1.46 -11.12
N PHE A 12 19.24 1.07 -9.99
CA PHE A 12 18.58 1.17 -8.69
C PHE A 12 18.17 2.61 -8.36
N GLU A 13 18.97 3.60 -8.73
CA GLU A 13 18.66 5.00 -8.45
C GLU A 13 17.38 5.44 -9.18
N GLN A 14 17.21 4.99 -10.43
CA GLN A 14 16.00 5.23 -11.19
C GLN A 14 14.79 4.53 -10.57
N ILE A 15 14.95 3.26 -10.13
CA ILE A 15 13.89 2.54 -9.42
C ILE A 15 13.48 3.29 -8.16
N TYR A 16 14.45 3.73 -7.37
CA TYR A 16 14.17 4.46 -6.15
C TYR A 16 13.36 5.74 -6.42
N ARG A 17 13.77 6.55 -7.39
CA ARG A 17 13.05 7.78 -7.77
C ARG A 17 11.62 7.50 -8.23
N ASP A 18 11.43 6.49 -9.07
CA ASP A 18 10.14 6.20 -9.69
C ASP A 18 9.14 5.57 -8.70
N TYR A 19 9.62 4.78 -7.74
CA TYR A 19 8.77 3.96 -6.89
C TYR A 19 8.69 4.39 -5.44
N HIS A 20 9.66 5.17 -4.90
CA HIS A 20 9.72 5.51 -3.48
C HIS A 20 8.41 6.09 -2.94
N LYS A 21 7.88 7.12 -3.59
CA LYS A 21 6.63 7.76 -3.19
C LYS A 21 5.44 6.79 -3.21
N ASN A 22 5.37 5.95 -4.23
CA ASN A 22 4.28 4.99 -4.40
C ASN A 22 4.34 3.88 -3.36
N VAL A 23 5.55 3.37 -3.07
CA VAL A 23 5.78 2.36 -2.02
C VAL A 23 5.44 2.92 -0.65
N TYR A 24 5.89 4.15 -0.33
CA TYR A 24 5.54 4.81 0.92
C TYR A 24 4.03 4.97 1.08
N ASN A 25 3.35 5.51 0.07
CA ASN A 25 1.90 5.70 0.12
C ASN A 25 1.14 4.37 0.29
N TYR A 26 1.63 3.32 -0.37
CA TYR A 26 1.09 1.97 -0.23
C TYR A 26 1.19 1.47 1.21
N ILE A 27 2.36 1.57 1.83
CA ILE A 27 2.60 1.11 3.20
C ILE A 27 1.81 1.97 4.18
N TYR A 28 1.90 3.30 4.06
CA TYR A 28 1.19 4.24 4.92
C TYR A 28 -0.32 4.04 4.90
N GLY A 29 -0.92 3.81 3.74
CA GLY A 29 -2.35 3.52 3.61
C GLY A 29 -2.81 2.28 4.37
N GLN A 30 -1.90 1.35 4.68
CA GLN A 30 -2.23 0.12 5.41
C GLN A 30 -2.00 0.20 6.90
N ILE A 31 -0.96 0.91 7.36
CA ILE A 31 -0.57 0.95 8.77
C ILE A 31 -0.94 2.26 9.46
N LEU A 32 -1.17 3.34 8.71
CA LEU A 32 -1.54 4.69 9.19
C LEU A 32 -0.59 5.22 10.29
N HIS A 33 0.67 4.80 10.25
CA HIS A 33 1.72 5.23 11.17
C HIS A 33 2.95 5.67 10.36
N ARG A 34 3.30 6.96 10.46
CA ARG A 34 4.28 7.59 9.59
C ARG A 34 5.67 6.99 9.73
N GLU A 35 6.23 7.00 10.95
CA GLU A 35 7.59 6.51 11.20
C GLU A 35 7.76 5.07 10.74
N ALA A 36 6.81 4.18 11.10
CA ALA A 36 6.85 2.81 10.66
C ALA A 36 6.70 2.67 9.13
N ALA A 37 5.98 3.56 8.47
CA ALA A 37 5.89 3.56 7.01
C ALA A 37 7.20 4.01 6.36
N GLU A 38 7.89 4.99 6.92
CA GLU A 38 9.21 5.44 6.49
C GLU A 38 10.23 4.31 6.64
N ASP A 39 10.29 3.66 7.82
CA ASP A 39 11.19 2.54 8.10
C ASP A 39 10.94 1.36 7.16
N LEU A 40 9.68 0.94 7.02
CA LEU A 40 9.32 -0.16 6.12
C LEU A 40 9.60 0.17 4.65
N THR A 41 9.45 1.43 4.25
CA THR A 41 9.82 1.86 2.91
C THR A 41 11.32 1.72 2.68
N ALA A 42 12.14 2.14 3.65
CA ALA A 42 13.59 1.92 3.58
C ALA A 42 13.93 0.43 3.49
N ASP A 43 13.32 -0.41 4.31
CA ASP A 43 13.50 -1.88 4.27
C ASP A 43 13.14 -2.47 2.90
N VAL A 44 12.06 -1.99 2.26
CA VAL A 44 11.70 -2.42 0.89
C VAL A 44 12.83 -2.12 -0.07
N PHE A 45 13.39 -0.92 -0.06
CA PHE A 45 14.43 -0.56 -1.01
C PHE A 45 15.77 -1.21 -0.70
N VAL A 46 16.07 -1.52 0.55
CA VAL A 46 17.22 -2.39 0.91
C VAL A 46 17.02 -3.79 0.32
N ALA A 47 15.84 -4.37 0.45
CA ALA A 47 15.53 -5.68 -0.14
C ALA A 47 15.57 -5.63 -1.68
N VAL A 48 15.04 -4.57 -2.30
CA VAL A 48 15.12 -4.36 -3.76
C VAL A 48 16.58 -4.30 -4.20
N ALA A 49 17.42 -3.49 -3.56
CA ALA A 49 18.84 -3.36 -3.91
C ALA A 49 19.57 -4.71 -3.79
N THR A 50 19.31 -5.45 -2.71
CA THR A 50 19.95 -6.75 -2.43
C THR A 50 19.56 -7.82 -3.45
N HIS A 51 18.30 -7.83 -3.91
CA HIS A 51 17.76 -8.87 -4.77
C HIS A 51 17.55 -8.45 -6.22
N LEU A 52 17.95 -7.24 -6.62
CA LEU A 52 17.73 -6.72 -7.98
C LEU A 52 18.36 -7.62 -9.07
N GLY A 53 19.52 -8.19 -8.77
CA GLY A 53 20.18 -9.15 -9.67
C GLY A 53 19.42 -10.46 -9.90
N GLN A 54 18.43 -10.76 -9.07
CA GLN A 54 17.59 -11.96 -9.16
C GLN A 54 16.25 -11.67 -9.87
N PHE A 55 15.98 -10.41 -10.18
CA PHE A 55 14.75 -10.03 -10.88
C PHE A 55 14.76 -10.58 -12.31
N ASP A 56 13.72 -11.32 -12.65
CA ASP A 56 13.50 -11.90 -13.98
C ASP A 56 12.26 -11.28 -14.64
N PRO A 57 12.43 -10.45 -15.67
CA PRO A 57 11.31 -9.83 -16.39
C PRO A 57 10.34 -10.83 -17.03
N ALA A 58 10.79 -12.06 -17.32
CA ALA A 58 9.93 -13.11 -17.86
C ALA A 58 8.91 -13.63 -16.83
N ARG A 59 9.16 -13.44 -15.55
CA ARG A 59 8.30 -13.88 -14.45
C ARG A 59 7.28 -12.83 -14.01
N GLY A 60 7.48 -11.57 -14.41
CA GLY A 60 6.56 -10.50 -14.05
C GLY A 60 7.13 -9.09 -14.21
N SER A 61 6.30 -8.08 -14.03
CA SER A 61 6.75 -6.69 -14.08
C SER A 61 7.55 -6.30 -12.84
N LEU A 62 8.49 -5.38 -13.01
CA LEU A 62 9.28 -4.80 -11.91
C LEU A 62 8.37 -4.20 -10.83
N THR A 63 7.31 -3.51 -11.23
CA THR A 63 6.29 -2.96 -10.31
C THR A 63 5.70 -4.06 -9.43
N ALA A 64 5.20 -5.16 -10.02
CA ALA A 64 4.60 -6.25 -9.26
C ALA A 64 5.61 -6.89 -8.30
N TRP A 65 6.87 -6.99 -8.68
CA TRP A 65 7.94 -7.55 -7.86
C TRP A 65 8.24 -6.66 -6.65
N ILE A 66 8.43 -5.34 -6.85
CA ILE A 66 8.68 -4.38 -5.77
C ILE A 66 7.51 -4.36 -4.77
N PHE A 67 6.27 -4.31 -5.27
CA PHE A 67 5.10 -4.26 -4.39
C PHE A 67 4.80 -5.61 -3.70
N THR A 68 5.29 -6.73 -4.23
CA THR A 68 5.28 -8.01 -3.51
C THR A 68 6.18 -7.95 -2.28
N ILE A 69 7.38 -7.35 -2.41
CA ILE A 69 8.30 -7.14 -1.28
C ILE A 69 7.62 -6.22 -0.26
N ALA A 70 7.10 -5.07 -0.69
CA ALA A 70 6.41 -4.12 0.18
C ALA A 70 5.25 -4.75 0.94
N ARG A 71 4.41 -5.53 0.25
CA ARG A 71 3.29 -6.27 0.86
C ARG A 71 3.76 -7.24 1.94
N ASN A 72 4.79 -8.02 1.65
CA ASN A 72 5.28 -9.02 2.58
C ASN A 72 5.83 -8.37 3.87
N LEU A 73 6.61 -7.30 3.74
CA LEU A 73 7.15 -6.57 4.88
C LEU A 73 6.04 -5.89 5.70
N THR A 74 5.06 -5.26 5.04
CA THR A 74 3.91 -4.64 5.72
C THR A 74 3.06 -5.68 6.46
N GLN A 75 2.82 -6.84 5.85
CA GLN A 75 2.07 -7.91 6.49
C GLN A 75 2.80 -8.47 7.72
N ASN A 76 4.10 -8.69 7.62
CA ASN A 76 4.93 -9.13 8.75
C ASN A 76 4.92 -8.11 9.90
N TYR A 77 5.01 -6.82 9.59
CA TYR A 77 4.90 -5.76 10.57
C TYR A 77 3.55 -5.80 11.31
N ARG A 78 2.45 -5.92 10.56
CA ARG A 78 1.10 -6.00 11.15
C ARG A 78 0.91 -7.22 12.03
N LEU A 79 1.42 -8.39 11.62
CA LEU A 79 1.36 -9.61 12.44
C LEU A 79 2.14 -9.44 13.75
N ARG A 80 3.34 -8.88 13.70
CA ARG A 80 4.14 -8.60 14.91
C ARG A 80 3.47 -7.57 15.82
N ALA A 81 2.83 -6.55 15.24
CA ALA A 81 2.09 -5.55 16.00
C ALA A 81 0.86 -6.16 16.70
N SER A 82 0.11 -7.04 16.03
CA SER A 82 -1.04 -7.72 16.65
C SER A 82 -0.61 -8.64 17.79
N THR A 83 0.45 -9.43 17.63
CA THR A 83 0.99 -10.28 18.69
C THR A 83 1.45 -9.46 19.89
N ARG A 84 2.13 -8.34 19.67
CA ARG A 84 2.57 -7.43 20.74
C ARG A 84 1.39 -6.78 21.46
N MET A 85 0.30 -6.48 20.76
CA MET A 85 -0.94 -5.95 21.36
C MET A 85 -1.67 -7.04 22.16
N GLU A 86 -1.64 -8.28 21.75
CA GLU A 86 -2.20 -9.41 22.52
C GLU A 86 -1.41 -9.66 23.81
N GLU A 87 -0.09 -9.65 23.75
CA GLU A 87 0.79 -9.76 24.94
C GLU A 87 0.65 -8.57 25.89
N SER A 88 0.36 -7.36 25.34
CA SER A 88 0.14 -6.15 26.15
C SER A 88 -1.26 -6.05 26.76
N ARG A 89 -2.24 -6.79 26.25
CA ARG A 89 -3.61 -6.80 26.78
C ARG A 89 -3.74 -7.44 28.17
N GLU A 90 -2.76 -8.20 28.59
CA GLU A 90 -2.73 -8.73 29.97
C GLU A 90 -2.37 -7.67 31.02
N ASN A 91 -1.85 -6.49 30.66
CA ASN A 91 -1.29 -5.57 31.64
C ASN A 91 -1.50 -4.05 31.44
N LEU A 92 -2.37 -3.57 30.54
CA LEU A 92 -2.62 -2.11 30.44
C LEU A 92 -4.08 -1.74 30.11
N PRO A 93 -4.62 -0.64 30.72
CA PRO A 93 -5.94 -0.14 30.39
C PRO A 93 -6.00 0.42 28.96
N ASP A 94 -7.20 0.32 28.35
CA ASP A 94 -7.54 0.80 27.01
C ASP A 94 -6.96 2.21 26.73
N MET A 95 -5.87 2.25 25.98
CA MET A 95 -5.48 3.49 25.32
C MET A 95 -6.09 3.52 23.90
N PRO A 96 -6.91 4.51 23.59
CA PRO A 96 -7.39 4.70 22.23
C PRO A 96 -6.19 4.89 21.30
N ALA A 97 -6.23 4.22 20.14
CA ALA A 97 -5.24 4.44 19.09
C ALA A 97 -5.15 5.93 18.78
N VAL A 98 -4.08 6.57 19.26
CA VAL A 98 -3.84 7.98 19.01
C VAL A 98 -3.60 8.14 17.51
N PRO A 99 -4.40 8.90 16.79
CA PRO A 99 -4.04 9.28 15.43
C PRO A 99 -2.74 10.06 15.52
N SER A 100 -1.68 9.57 14.88
CA SER A 100 -0.41 10.27 14.81
C SER A 100 -0.63 11.64 14.15
N LYS A 101 -0.91 12.64 14.98
CA LYS A 101 -0.79 14.04 14.61
C LYS A 101 0.69 14.35 14.59
N THR A 102 1.27 14.47 13.40
CA THR A 102 2.36 15.42 13.11
C THR A 102 2.84 15.21 11.67
N VAL A 103 2.10 15.76 10.75
CA VAL A 103 2.72 16.34 9.57
C VAL A 103 2.28 17.79 9.58
N ASP A 104 3.22 18.71 9.42
CA ASP A 104 2.95 20.11 9.22
C ASP A 104 1.84 20.26 8.16
N ASP A 105 0.63 20.58 8.61
CA ASP A 105 -0.57 20.65 7.76
C ASP A 105 -0.41 21.71 6.65
N SER A 106 0.58 22.59 6.79
CA SER A 106 0.90 23.65 5.83
C SER A 106 1.53 23.14 4.52
N LEU A 107 2.03 21.90 4.49
CA LEU A 107 2.69 21.30 3.31
C LEU A 107 1.87 20.20 2.62
N ARG A 108 0.64 19.93 3.08
CA ARG A 108 -0.24 18.93 2.47
C ARG A 108 -1.12 19.58 1.40
N SER A 109 -1.14 18.99 0.21
CA SER A 109 -2.12 19.39 -0.78
C SER A 109 -3.54 19.03 -0.29
N PRO A 110 -4.57 19.83 -0.62
CA PRO A 110 -5.96 19.52 -0.29
C PRO A 110 -6.40 18.12 -0.74
N GLU A 111 -5.86 17.65 -1.88
CA GLU A 111 -6.13 16.32 -2.42
C GLU A 111 -5.58 15.20 -1.51
N ASN A 112 -4.41 15.39 -0.91
CA ASN A 112 -3.81 14.41 0.00
C ASN A 112 -4.62 14.30 1.29
N ILE A 113 -5.05 15.42 1.85
CA ILE A 113 -5.91 15.45 3.05
C ILE A 113 -7.24 14.74 2.76
N ARG A 114 -7.82 14.98 1.58
CA ARG A 114 -9.05 14.35 1.12
C ARG A 114 -8.89 12.83 0.96
N ALA A 115 -7.81 12.39 0.33
CA ALA A 115 -7.50 10.98 0.16
C ALA A 115 -7.28 10.26 1.50
N GLU A 116 -6.54 10.85 2.44
CA GLU A 116 -6.33 10.31 3.78
C GLU A 116 -7.65 10.13 4.54
N ARG A 117 -8.54 11.10 4.46
CA ARG A 117 -9.87 11.04 5.09
C ARG A 117 -10.71 9.89 4.54
N ILE A 118 -10.69 9.69 3.23
CA ILE A 118 -11.39 8.58 2.58
C ILE A 118 -10.77 7.25 3.04
N LEU A 119 -9.45 7.11 2.97
CA LEU A 119 -8.74 5.89 3.33
C LEU A 119 -8.96 5.51 4.80
N ALA A 120 -9.02 6.48 5.71
CA ALA A 120 -9.27 6.25 7.14
C ALA A 120 -10.65 5.62 7.41
N LYS A 121 -11.66 5.92 6.57
CA LYS A 121 -13.03 5.37 6.66
C LYS A 121 -13.21 4.02 5.93
N LEU A 122 -12.19 3.53 5.25
CA LEU A 122 -12.21 2.22 4.59
C LEU A 122 -11.66 1.13 5.49
N SER A 123 -12.24 -0.08 5.38
CA SER A 123 -11.68 -1.26 6.02
C SER A 123 -10.32 -1.64 5.41
N SER A 124 -9.53 -2.43 6.15
CA SER A 124 -8.24 -2.94 5.64
C SER A 124 -8.41 -3.74 4.34
N GLU A 125 -9.50 -4.49 4.20
CA GLU A 125 -9.81 -5.24 2.98
C GLU A 125 -10.13 -4.32 1.81
N GLU A 126 -10.91 -3.26 2.04
CA GLU A 126 -11.26 -2.27 1.02
C GLU A 126 -10.02 -1.50 0.55
N ARG A 127 -9.15 -1.07 1.47
CA ARG A 127 -7.86 -0.44 1.12
C ARG A 127 -7.01 -1.37 0.26
N ARG A 128 -6.82 -2.63 0.69
CA ARG A 128 -6.07 -3.63 -0.07
C ARG A 128 -6.62 -3.83 -1.47
N PHE A 129 -7.93 -3.75 -1.63
CA PHE A 129 -8.58 -3.93 -2.92
C PHE A 129 -8.26 -2.77 -3.89
N LEU A 130 -8.23 -1.52 -3.39
CA LEU A 130 -7.77 -0.35 -4.15
C LEU A 130 -6.30 -0.47 -4.56
N GLU A 131 -5.46 -0.97 -3.67
CA GLU A 131 -4.04 -1.18 -3.94
C GLU A 131 -3.80 -2.12 -5.09
N LEU A 132 -4.46 -3.28 -5.10
CA LEU A 132 -4.33 -4.27 -6.16
C LEU A 132 -4.60 -3.64 -7.54
N ARG A 133 -5.51 -2.70 -7.62
CA ARG A 133 -5.90 -2.03 -8.86
C ARG A 133 -5.01 -0.85 -9.21
N TYR A 134 -4.88 0.09 -8.26
CA TYR A 134 -4.30 1.41 -8.55
C TYR A 134 -2.81 1.50 -8.29
N VAL A 135 -2.28 0.67 -7.41
CA VAL A 135 -0.86 0.64 -7.10
C VAL A 135 -0.16 -0.49 -7.87
N LEU A 136 -0.72 -1.70 -7.85
CA LEU A 136 -0.16 -2.85 -8.56
C LEU A 136 -0.59 -2.93 -10.02
N GLY A 137 -1.56 -2.14 -10.45
CA GLY A 137 -2.06 -2.11 -11.82
C GLY A 137 -2.67 -3.44 -12.31
N LEU A 138 -3.15 -4.29 -11.38
CA LEU A 138 -3.64 -5.61 -11.72
C LEU A 138 -4.98 -5.53 -12.46
N SER A 139 -5.15 -6.39 -13.48
CA SER A 139 -6.44 -6.56 -14.15
C SER A 139 -7.47 -7.24 -13.24
N ASN A 140 -8.76 -7.12 -13.58
CA ASN A 140 -9.82 -7.81 -12.82
C ASN A 140 -9.61 -9.32 -12.73
N GLU A 141 -9.07 -9.94 -13.78
CA GLU A 141 -8.77 -11.38 -13.81
C GLU A 141 -7.62 -11.72 -12.85
N GLN A 142 -6.57 -10.89 -12.84
CA GLN A 142 -5.43 -11.07 -11.93
C GLN A 142 -5.86 -10.89 -10.47
N ILE A 143 -6.67 -9.87 -10.19
CA ILE A 143 -7.24 -9.64 -8.86
C ILE A 143 -8.15 -10.80 -8.46
N GLY A 144 -8.98 -11.28 -9.37
CA GLY A 144 -9.83 -12.45 -9.13
C GLY A 144 -9.03 -13.67 -8.73
N ARG A 145 -7.92 -13.96 -9.42
CA ARG A 145 -6.99 -15.05 -9.06
C ARG A 145 -6.36 -14.86 -7.68
N VAL A 146 -5.91 -13.64 -7.36
CA VAL A 146 -5.29 -13.33 -6.05
C VAL A 146 -6.29 -13.43 -4.90
N THR A 147 -7.55 -13.06 -5.14
CA THR A 147 -8.61 -13.01 -4.11
C THR A 147 -9.52 -14.22 -4.10
N GLY A 148 -9.34 -15.18 -5.02
CA GLY A 148 -10.17 -16.37 -5.13
C GLY A 148 -11.58 -16.08 -5.63
N THR A 149 -11.78 -15.03 -6.47
CA THR A 149 -13.08 -14.62 -7.00
C THR A 149 -13.06 -14.48 -8.52
N THR A 150 -14.22 -14.21 -9.13
CA THR A 150 -14.32 -13.99 -10.57
C THR A 150 -14.01 -12.53 -10.95
N ALA A 151 -13.57 -12.30 -12.19
CA ALA A 151 -13.35 -10.95 -12.71
C ALA A 151 -14.62 -10.09 -12.66
N ALA A 152 -15.80 -10.68 -12.86
CA ALA A 152 -17.08 -10.00 -12.74
C ALA A 152 -17.38 -9.57 -11.30
N ALA A 153 -17.13 -10.43 -10.30
CA ALA A 153 -17.26 -10.09 -8.88
C ALA A 153 -16.29 -8.98 -8.46
N VAL A 154 -15.06 -9.02 -8.99
CA VAL A 154 -14.07 -7.95 -8.81
C VAL A 154 -14.60 -6.63 -9.34
N SER A 155 -15.13 -6.60 -10.57
CA SER A 155 -15.70 -5.39 -11.17
C SER A 155 -16.84 -4.81 -10.32
N GLN A 156 -17.77 -5.64 -9.88
CA GLN A 156 -18.88 -5.21 -9.01
C GLN A 156 -18.39 -4.67 -7.66
N LYS A 157 -17.36 -5.30 -7.07
CA LYS A 157 -16.77 -4.84 -5.81
C LYS A 157 -16.15 -3.45 -5.98
N TYR A 158 -15.46 -3.20 -7.10
CA TYR A 158 -14.92 -1.87 -7.41
C TYR A 158 -16.00 -0.81 -7.55
N HIS A 159 -17.06 -1.10 -8.28
CA HIS A 159 -18.16 -0.14 -8.43
C HIS A 159 -18.75 0.27 -7.07
N ARG A 160 -18.98 -0.70 -6.19
CA ARG A 160 -19.48 -0.44 -4.82
C ARG A 160 -18.47 0.35 -3.99
N LEU A 161 -17.20 0.00 -4.07
CA LEU A 161 -16.14 0.66 -3.31
C LEU A 161 -15.95 2.12 -3.77
N LEU A 162 -15.95 2.38 -5.07
CA LEU A 162 -15.87 3.74 -5.61
C LEU A 162 -17.11 4.58 -5.23
N ALA A 163 -18.30 3.98 -5.23
CA ALA A 163 -19.52 4.64 -4.75
C ALA A 163 -19.42 5.01 -3.27
N LYS A 164 -18.87 4.12 -2.43
CA LYS A 164 -18.58 4.39 -1.02
C LYS A 164 -17.57 5.52 -0.84
N CYS A 165 -16.48 5.53 -1.59
CA CYS A 165 -15.50 6.61 -1.56
C CYS A 165 -16.11 7.97 -1.91
N ARG A 166 -16.94 8.02 -2.97
CA ARG A 166 -17.64 9.27 -3.36
C ARG A 166 -18.61 9.75 -2.28
N LYS A 167 -19.31 8.83 -1.61
CA LYS A 167 -20.21 9.19 -0.50
C LYS A 167 -19.42 9.77 0.66
N ILE A 168 -18.33 9.13 1.10
CA ILE A 168 -17.46 9.61 2.18
C ILE A 168 -16.93 11.01 1.86
N ASP A 169 -16.57 11.24 0.61
CA ASP A 169 -16.05 12.50 0.12
C ASP A 169 -17.10 13.62 0.15
N LYS A 170 -18.31 13.31 -0.30
CA LYS A 170 -19.45 14.25 -0.27
C LYS A 170 -19.86 14.60 1.15
N ASP A 171 -20.04 13.60 2.01
CA ASP A 171 -20.43 13.80 3.42
C ASP A 171 -19.41 14.71 4.14
N ALA A 172 -18.14 14.61 3.79
CA ALA A 172 -17.08 15.46 4.35
C ALA A 172 -17.04 16.89 3.78
N SER A 173 -17.63 17.10 2.61
CA SER A 173 -17.76 18.43 2.00
C SER A 173 -18.99 19.18 2.54
N ASP A 174 -20.03 18.45 2.93
CA ASP A 174 -21.27 18.99 3.49
C ASP A 174 -21.12 19.34 5.00
N ASP A 175 -20.14 18.74 5.70
CA ASP A 175 -19.80 19.01 7.11
C ASP A 175 -18.77 20.15 7.29
N ALA A 176 -18.29 20.78 6.23
CA ALA A 176 -17.39 21.92 6.31
C ALA A 176 -18.22 23.21 6.52
N PRO A 177 -17.99 23.99 7.60
CA PRO A 177 -18.73 25.20 7.91
C PRO A 177 -18.52 26.31 6.88
#